data_8833b5fcebeeb7de739285a35e0bb111
#
_entry.id   8833b5fcebeeb7de739285a35e0bb111
#
_cell.length_a   1.000
_cell.length_b   1.000
_cell.length_c   1.000
_cell.angle_alpha   90.00
_cell.angle_beta   90.00
_cell.angle_gamma   90.00
#
_symmetry.space_group_name_H-M   'P 1'
#
loop_
_entity.id
_entity.type
_entity.pdbx_description
1 polymer ?
#
loop_
_entity_poly.entity_id
_entity_poly.type
_entity_poly.pdbx_seq_one_letter_code
_entity_poly.pdbx_strand_id
1 'polypeptide(L)'
;MRVFESIRNVQLKEELVEKLFNENSVWLWSYDLEKADRANVPDRLLIEKYLLLGSVEDWEKLKKVYEKEVLYSHWIENIVPSERYHQKQIEMARFFFDIKNPEQFLIEARKQHLANVIASSP
;
A
#
# COMPACT_ATOMS: atom_id res chain seq x y z
N MET A 1 -26.34 3.01 7.26
CA MET A 1 -25.40 3.24 6.15
C MET A 1 -23.99 2.79 6.45
N ARG A 2 -23.43 3.17 7.59
CA ARG A 2 -22.06 2.73 7.96
C ARG A 2 -21.91 1.20 8.06
N VAL A 3 -22.95 0.50 8.49
CA VAL A 3 -22.93 -0.95 8.62
C VAL A 3 -22.75 -1.63 7.26
N PHE A 4 -23.46 -1.13 6.22
CA PHE A 4 -23.34 -1.69 4.86
C PHE A 4 -21.98 -1.42 4.24
N GLU A 5 -21.41 -0.23 4.48
CA GLU A 5 -20.06 0.10 4.01
C GLU A 5 -19.01 -0.79 4.68
N SER A 6 -19.13 -1.03 5.98
CA SER A 6 -18.23 -1.92 6.71
C SER A 6 -18.29 -3.35 6.17
N ILE A 7 -19.48 -3.87 5.90
CA ILE A 7 -19.66 -5.21 5.35
C ILE A 7 -19.05 -5.29 3.95
N ARG A 8 -19.31 -4.29 3.10
CA ARG A 8 -18.72 -4.22 1.76
C ARG A 8 -17.20 -4.20 1.81
N ASN A 9 -16.63 -3.40 2.70
CA ASN A 9 -15.18 -3.29 2.85
C ASN A 9 -14.56 -4.60 3.31
N VAL A 10 -15.20 -5.31 4.22
CA VAL A 10 -14.75 -6.63 4.69
C VAL A 10 -14.75 -7.62 3.52
N GLN A 11 -15.82 -7.64 2.72
CA GLN A 11 -15.92 -8.53 1.57
C GLN A 11 -14.84 -8.24 0.52
N LEU A 12 -14.61 -6.95 0.21
CA LEU A 12 -13.56 -6.54 -0.72
C LEU A 12 -12.18 -6.91 -0.21
N LYS A 13 -11.93 -6.74 1.08
CA LYS A 13 -10.66 -7.14 1.68
C LYS A 13 -10.44 -8.64 1.55
N GLU A 14 -11.47 -9.44 1.81
CA GLU A 14 -11.40 -10.88 1.65
C GLU A 14 -11.09 -11.28 0.20
N GLU A 15 -11.69 -10.60 -0.78
CA GLU A 15 -11.39 -10.81 -2.19
C GLU A 15 -9.93 -10.52 -2.51
N LEU A 16 -9.39 -9.44 -1.99
CA LEU A 16 -7.99 -9.08 -2.18
C LEU A 16 -7.06 -10.11 -1.55
N VAL A 17 -7.38 -10.57 -0.36
CA VAL A 17 -6.60 -11.62 0.33
C VAL A 17 -6.63 -12.91 -0.46
N GLU A 18 -7.80 -13.36 -0.90
CA GLU A 18 -7.95 -14.58 -1.70
C GLU A 18 -7.17 -14.50 -3.01
N LYS A 19 -7.26 -13.38 -3.70
CA LYS A 19 -6.50 -13.15 -4.93
C LYS A 19 -5.00 -13.23 -4.67
N LEU A 20 -4.53 -12.65 -3.57
CA LEU A 20 -3.13 -12.67 -3.19
C LEU A 20 -2.60 -14.09 -3.02
N PHE A 21 -3.34 -14.94 -2.33
CA PHE A 21 -2.93 -16.33 -2.09
C PHE A 21 -3.14 -17.25 -3.29
N ASN A 22 -4.22 -17.05 -4.03
CA ASN A 22 -4.60 -17.96 -5.13
C ASN A 22 -3.97 -17.61 -6.47
N GLU A 23 -3.91 -16.34 -6.82
CA GLU A 23 -3.44 -15.88 -8.12
C GLU A 23 -2.06 -15.24 -8.09
N ASN A 24 -1.74 -14.57 -6.99
CA ASN A 24 -0.52 -13.78 -6.85
C ASN A 24 0.39 -14.27 -5.73
N SER A 25 0.38 -15.56 -5.44
CA SER A 25 1.20 -16.13 -4.36
C SER A 25 2.69 -15.87 -4.54
N VAL A 26 3.15 -15.70 -5.78
CA VAL A 26 4.54 -15.34 -6.08
C VAL A 26 4.94 -14.01 -5.43
N TRP A 27 4.00 -13.11 -5.18
CA TRP A 27 4.26 -11.84 -4.50
C TRP A 27 4.66 -12.04 -3.04
N LEU A 28 4.39 -13.23 -2.49
CA LEU A 28 4.68 -13.58 -1.11
C LEU A 28 5.93 -14.44 -0.96
N TRP A 29 6.79 -14.49 -1.99
CA TRP A 29 7.95 -15.37 -2.00
C TRP A 29 8.88 -15.19 -0.79
N SER A 30 8.91 -13.98 -0.21
CA SER A 30 9.69 -13.68 0.99
C SER A 30 8.90 -13.87 2.30
N TYR A 31 7.64 -14.31 2.18
CA TYR A 31 6.75 -14.54 3.31
C TYR A 31 6.50 -16.05 3.43
N ASP A 32 6.57 -16.59 4.63
CA ASP A 32 6.38 -18.03 4.85
C ASP A 32 4.92 -18.42 4.64
N LEU A 33 4.61 -18.96 3.47
CA LEU A 33 3.26 -19.36 3.10
C LEU A 33 2.73 -20.51 3.95
N GLU A 34 3.61 -21.35 4.49
CA GLU A 34 3.19 -22.45 5.37
C GLU A 34 2.61 -21.92 6.68
N LYS A 35 3.12 -20.77 7.12
CA LYS A 35 2.66 -20.09 8.34
C LYS A 35 1.65 -18.98 8.03
N ALA A 36 1.40 -18.69 6.75
CA ALA A 36 0.50 -17.62 6.36
C ALA A 36 -0.94 -18.01 6.70
N ASP A 37 -1.61 -17.13 7.43
CA ASP A 37 -3.02 -17.28 7.78
C ASP A 37 -3.83 -16.24 7.00
N ARG A 38 -4.68 -16.70 6.09
CA ARG A 38 -5.53 -15.83 5.26
C ARG A 38 -6.43 -14.91 6.09
N ALA A 39 -6.85 -15.39 7.26
CA ALA A 39 -7.70 -14.60 8.15
C ALA A 39 -6.94 -13.49 8.87
N ASN A 40 -5.61 -13.60 8.96
CA ASN A 40 -4.78 -12.70 9.73
C ASN A 40 -3.65 -12.05 8.92
N VAL A 41 -3.88 -11.81 7.64
CA VAL A 41 -2.91 -11.09 6.79
C VAL A 41 -2.76 -9.66 7.32
N PRO A 42 -1.54 -9.23 7.67
CA PRO A 42 -1.34 -7.85 8.14
C PRO A 42 -1.74 -6.84 7.08
N ASP A 43 -2.43 -5.78 7.48
CA ASP A 43 -2.84 -4.71 6.56
C ASP A 43 -1.65 -4.11 5.84
N ARG A 44 -0.54 -3.93 6.53
CA ARG A 44 0.71 -3.41 5.94
C ARG A 44 1.16 -4.26 4.75
N LEU A 45 1.18 -5.58 4.91
CA LEU A 45 1.58 -6.50 3.85
C LEU A 45 0.64 -6.39 2.65
N LEU A 46 -0.67 -6.40 2.91
CA LEU A 46 -1.68 -6.30 1.88
C LEU A 46 -1.56 -4.99 1.09
N ILE A 47 -1.46 -3.87 1.81
CA ILE A 47 -1.34 -2.53 1.20
C ILE A 47 -0.07 -2.44 0.36
N GLU A 48 1.08 -2.78 0.93
CA GLU A 48 2.36 -2.67 0.22
C GLU A 48 2.40 -3.53 -1.05
N LYS A 49 1.95 -4.78 -0.97
CA LYS A 49 1.99 -5.69 -2.12
C LYS A 49 1.08 -5.19 -3.25
N TYR A 50 -0.13 -4.74 -2.94
CA TYR A 50 -1.03 -4.23 -3.97
C TYR A 50 -0.61 -2.87 -4.53
N LEU A 51 -0.02 -2.00 -3.70
CA LEU A 51 0.52 -0.73 -4.21
C LEU A 51 1.65 -0.96 -5.20
N LEU A 52 2.59 -1.86 -4.88
CA LEU A 52 3.76 -2.09 -5.71
C LEU A 52 3.48 -2.98 -6.92
N LEU A 53 2.63 -3.97 -6.78
CA LEU A 53 2.47 -5.04 -7.77
C LEU A 53 1.06 -5.17 -8.34
N GLY A 54 0.08 -4.48 -7.77
CA GLY A 54 -1.30 -4.55 -8.22
C GLY A 54 -1.58 -3.79 -9.51
N SER A 55 -2.69 -4.15 -10.15
CA SER A 55 -3.22 -3.44 -11.30
C SER A 55 -4.05 -2.24 -10.86
N VAL A 56 -4.50 -1.42 -11.83
CA VAL A 56 -5.41 -0.31 -11.55
C VAL A 56 -6.71 -0.82 -10.93
N GLU A 57 -7.21 -1.97 -11.36
CA GLU A 57 -8.41 -2.58 -10.77
C GLU A 57 -8.20 -2.92 -9.30
N ASP A 58 -7.03 -3.46 -8.96
CA ASP A 58 -6.67 -3.76 -7.58
C ASP A 58 -6.59 -2.47 -6.75
N TRP A 59 -6.05 -1.41 -7.32
CA TRP A 59 -5.96 -0.10 -6.67
C TRP A 59 -7.35 0.49 -6.40
N GLU A 60 -8.29 0.32 -7.33
CA GLU A 60 -9.68 0.74 -7.14
C GLU A 60 -10.30 0.04 -5.92
N LYS A 61 -10.08 -1.26 -5.80
CA LYS A 61 -10.55 -2.04 -4.65
C LYS A 61 -9.88 -1.60 -3.35
N LEU A 62 -8.58 -1.36 -3.42
CA LEU A 62 -7.80 -0.92 -2.25
C LEU A 62 -8.33 0.40 -1.69
N LYS A 63 -8.69 1.34 -2.57
CA LYS A 63 -9.31 2.61 -2.18
C LYS A 63 -10.63 2.43 -1.46
N LYS A 64 -11.35 1.37 -1.75
CA LYS A 64 -12.64 1.08 -1.10
C LYS A 64 -12.47 0.38 0.24
N VAL A 65 -11.37 -0.37 0.41
CA VAL A 65 -11.10 -1.13 1.64
C VAL A 65 -10.49 -0.23 2.71
N TYR A 66 -9.59 0.66 2.33
CA TYR A 66 -8.84 1.49 3.28
C TYR A 66 -9.10 2.97 3.05
N GLU A 67 -9.13 3.74 4.13
CA GLU A 67 -9.23 5.19 4.06
C GLU A 67 -7.95 5.77 3.46
N LYS A 68 -8.09 6.93 2.83
CA LYS A 68 -6.97 7.62 2.18
C LYS A 68 -5.82 7.88 3.15
N GLU A 69 -6.11 8.25 4.38
CA GLU A 69 -5.11 8.53 5.42
C GLU A 69 -4.30 7.30 5.77
N VAL A 70 -4.95 6.13 5.82
CA VAL A 70 -4.28 4.85 6.09
C VAL A 70 -3.34 4.50 4.94
N LEU A 71 -3.82 4.61 3.70
CA LEU A 71 -3.01 4.36 2.51
C LEU A 71 -1.83 5.33 2.42
N TYR A 72 -2.07 6.60 2.70
CA TYR A 72 -1.03 7.63 2.70
C TYR A 72 0.07 7.32 3.72
N SER A 73 -0.31 6.97 4.94
CA SER A 73 0.63 6.66 6.00
C SER A 73 1.56 5.49 5.62
N HIS A 74 0.99 4.40 5.12
CA HIS A 74 1.78 3.26 4.67
C HIS A 74 2.68 3.60 3.48
N TRP A 75 2.14 4.38 2.53
CA TRP A 75 2.88 4.78 1.34
C TRP A 75 4.08 5.67 1.69
N ILE A 76 3.86 6.71 2.50
CA ILE A 76 4.90 7.68 2.84
C ILE A 76 5.99 7.08 3.73
N GLU A 77 5.62 6.18 4.63
CA GLU A 77 6.56 5.57 5.58
C GLU A 77 7.31 4.38 5.01
N ASN A 78 6.66 3.57 4.18
CA ASN A 78 7.18 2.26 3.79
C ASN A 78 7.56 2.15 2.32
N ILE A 79 7.03 2.98 1.45
CA ILE A 79 7.26 2.91 0.00
C ILE A 79 8.11 4.07 -0.50
N VAL A 80 7.71 5.29 -0.18
CA VAL A 80 8.38 6.51 -0.65
C VAL A 80 9.86 6.61 -0.27
N PRO A 81 10.32 6.16 0.91
CA PRO A 81 11.73 6.24 1.25
C PRO A 81 12.64 5.45 0.31
N SER A 82 12.13 4.43 -0.34
CA SER A 82 12.86 3.68 -1.35
C SER A 82 12.71 4.37 -2.72
N GLU A 83 13.82 4.54 -3.43
CA GLU A 83 13.80 5.07 -4.80
C GLU A 83 13.35 4.03 -5.83
N ARG A 84 13.25 2.78 -5.42
CA ARG A 84 12.78 1.70 -6.29
C ARG A 84 11.35 1.96 -6.68
N TYR A 85 11.00 1.61 -7.91
CA TYR A 85 9.66 1.81 -8.46
C TYR A 85 9.24 3.29 -8.50
N HIS A 86 10.19 4.20 -8.73
CA HIS A 86 9.93 5.65 -8.75
C HIS A 86 8.74 6.02 -9.66
N GLN A 87 8.71 5.49 -10.88
CA GLN A 87 7.61 5.77 -11.81
C GLN A 87 6.27 5.28 -11.28
N LYS A 88 6.25 4.11 -10.66
CA LYS A 88 5.04 3.59 -10.04
C LYS A 88 4.60 4.44 -8.85
N GLN A 89 5.55 4.98 -8.10
CA GLN A 89 5.25 5.90 -7.01
C GLN A 89 4.62 7.20 -7.51
N ILE A 90 5.04 7.69 -8.67
CA ILE A 90 4.42 8.85 -9.33
C ILE A 90 2.97 8.52 -9.67
N GLU A 91 2.71 7.36 -10.23
CA GLU A 91 1.35 6.90 -10.52
C GLU A 91 0.50 6.80 -9.25
N MET A 92 1.05 6.25 -8.17
CA MET A 92 0.37 6.18 -6.87
C MET A 92 0.01 7.57 -6.35
N ALA A 93 0.96 8.52 -6.45
CA ALA A 93 0.74 9.89 -5.99
C ALA A 93 -0.46 10.53 -6.69
N ARG A 94 -0.57 10.31 -7.99
CA ARG A 94 -1.69 10.84 -8.78
C ARG A 94 -2.99 10.10 -8.50
N PHE A 95 -2.93 8.78 -8.51
CA PHE A 95 -4.13 7.95 -8.39
C PHE A 95 -4.80 8.03 -7.02
N PHE A 96 -4.00 7.91 -5.96
CA PHE A 96 -4.54 7.86 -4.60
C PHE A 96 -4.65 9.21 -3.92
N PHE A 97 -3.75 10.15 -4.23
CA PHE A 97 -3.56 11.34 -3.41
C PHE A 97 -3.71 12.66 -4.17
N ASP A 98 -3.99 12.61 -5.47
CA ASP A 98 -4.18 13.78 -6.33
C ASP A 98 -3.03 14.80 -6.24
N ILE A 99 -1.81 14.32 -6.09
CA ILE A 99 -0.63 15.17 -5.98
C ILE A 99 -0.29 15.72 -7.36
N LYS A 100 -0.26 17.04 -7.50
CA LYS A 100 -0.07 17.72 -8.79
C LYS A 100 1.35 17.62 -9.32
N ASN A 101 2.35 17.75 -8.43
CA ASN A 101 3.76 17.66 -8.79
C ASN A 101 4.39 16.47 -8.07
N PRO A 102 4.12 15.23 -8.51
CA PRO A 102 4.54 14.05 -7.77
C PRO A 102 6.05 13.88 -7.67
N GLU A 103 6.82 14.24 -8.71
CA GLU A 103 8.27 14.13 -8.62
C GLU A 103 8.86 15.03 -7.54
N GLN A 104 8.44 16.29 -7.53
CA GLN A 104 8.90 17.25 -6.51
C GLN A 104 8.47 16.80 -5.12
N PHE A 105 7.22 16.33 -5.00
CA PHE A 105 6.70 15.82 -3.74
C PHE A 105 7.55 14.67 -3.21
N LEU A 106 7.89 13.71 -4.07
CA LEU A 106 8.66 12.53 -3.69
C LEU A 106 10.08 12.91 -3.25
N ILE A 107 10.71 13.83 -3.96
CA ILE A 107 12.05 14.34 -3.62
C ILE A 107 12.02 14.98 -2.24
N GLU A 108 11.05 15.85 -1.97
CA GLU A 108 10.92 16.53 -0.68
C GLU A 108 10.60 15.53 0.45
N ALA A 109 9.72 14.57 0.20
CA ALA A 109 9.37 13.55 1.18
C ALA A 109 10.57 12.69 1.56
N ARG A 110 11.40 12.32 0.59
CA ARG A 110 12.61 11.53 0.84
C ARG A 110 13.65 12.32 1.63
N LYS A 111 13.81 13.60 1.33
CA LYS A 111 14.70 14.50 2.10
C LYS A 111 14.23 14.61 3.53
N GLN A 112 12.93 14.76 3.75
CA GLN A 112 12.36 14.87 5.10
C GLN A 112 12.54 13.56 5.86
N HIS A 113 12.34 12.43 5.20
CA HIS A 113 12.55 11.12 5.82
C HIS A 113 14.01 10.94 6.26
N LEU A 114 14.96 11.29 5.40
CA LEU A 114 16.38 11.20 5.72
C LEU A 114 16.73 12.09 6.90
N ALA A 115 16.23 13.32 6.92
CA ALA A 115 16.44 14.25 8.03
C ALA A 115 15.90 13.69 9.34
N ASN A 116 14.72 13.06 9.31
CA ASN A 116 14.12 12.43 10.49
C ASN A 116 14.96 11.24 10.99
N VAL A 117 15.49 10.43 10.09
CA VAL A 117 16.36 9.30 10.44
C VAL A 117 17.64 9.81 11.11
N ILE A 118 18.28 10.83 10.55
CA ILE A 118 19.50 11.44 11.09
C ILE A 118 19.21 12.03 12.46
N ALA A 119 18.10 12.76 12.63
CA ALA A 119 17.71 13.37 13.89
C ALA A 119 17.41 12.33 14.99
N SER A 120 16.98 11.13 14.60
CA SER A 120 16.67 10.04 15.52
C SER A 120 17.90 9.19 15.89
N SER A 121 19.01 9.40 15.19
CA SER A 121 20.25 8.66 15.48
C SER A 121 20.90 9.18 16.76
N PRO A 122 21.35 8.28 17.66
CA PRO A 122 22.05 8.70 18.86
C PRO A 122 23.42 9.31 18.54
#